data_2b4746bfc9deab5371a31bac0caea07e
#
_entry.id   2b4746bfc9deab5371a31bac0caea07e
#
_cell.length_a   1.000
_cell.length_b   1.000
_cell.length_c   1.000
_cell.angle_alpha   90.00
_cell.angle_beta   90.00
_cell.angle_gamma   90.00
#
_symmetry.space_group_name_H-M   'P 1'
#
loop_
_entity.id
_entity.type
_entity.pdbx_description
1 polymer ?
#
loop_
_entity_poly.entity_id
_entity_poly.type
_entity_poly.pdbx_seq_one_letter_code
_entity_poly.pdbx_strand_id
1 'polypeptide(L)'
;MCIYGITTNGTKLRKTGVEFQFSSKRIPALATRITISGAYFRTVYSNSQGYYESSTKIINNRRLPYVGWYTDPDGYIRKSFNTNFMFDTHIPNLKLGFSLSAQCLWFSNQQTEWKSGIPEYYIDSQGNSYPYTEESSQDMYLQWLKKSYNEALFDRRISEAFNVNFNLKVTKQLYRDRINLALFVNRLISCHPDYTSNGVKVRQIGQSPYFGMELNFNI
;
A
#
# COMPACT_ATOMS: atom_id res chain seq x y z
N MET A 1 -1.76 7.87 -35.30
CA MET A 1 -0.72 7.26 -34.48
C MET A 1 -1.39 6.26 -33.55
N CYS A 2 -1.08 4.97 -33.68
CA CYS A 2 -1.62 3.94 -32.78
C CYS A 2 -0.65 3.77 -31.61
N ILE A 3 -1.17 3.88 -30.38
CA ILE A 3 -0.43 3.59 -29.16
C ILE A 3 -0.76 2.16 -28.77
N TYR A 4 0.24 1.31 -28.63
CA TYR A 4 0.09 -0.03 -28.12
C TYR A 4 1.04 -0.26 -26.95
N GLY A 5 0.59 -1.01 -25.96
CA GLY A 5 1.42 -1.39 -24.83
C GLY A 5 2.11 -2.72 -25.11
N ILE A 6 3.38 -2.81 -24.80
CA ILE A 6 4.14 -4.07 -24.84
C ILE A 6 4.42 -4.48 -23.38
N THR A 7 4.07 -5.71 -23.05
CA THR A 7 4.45 -6.29 -21.76
C THR A 7 5.89 -6.77 -21.82
N THR A 8 6.71 -6.35 -20.87
CA THR A 8 8.13 -6.68 -20.81
C THR A 8 8.51 -7.24 -19.44
N ASN A 9 9.60 -8.00 -19.36
CA ASN A 9 10.10 -8.62 -18.12
C ASN A 9 11.20 -7.78 -17.43
N GLY A 10 11.18 -6.47 -17.58
CA GLY A 10 12.22 -5.56 -17.04
C GLY A 10 12.12 -5.25 -15.55
N THR A 11 11.09 -5.73 -14.87
CA THR A 11 10.88 -5.44 -13.46
C THR A 11 11.62 -6.44 -12.57
N LYS A 12 12.24 -5.93 -11.50
CA LYS A 12 12.86 -6.72 -10.44
C LYS A 12 12.18 -6.38 -9.11
N LEU A 13 11.75 -7.42 -8.40
CA LEU A 13 11.19 -7.29 -7.06
C LEU A 13 12.01 -8.13 -6.09
N ARG A 14 12.54 -7.49 -5.05
CA ARG A 14 13.20 -8.18 -3.94
C ARG A 14 12.47 -7.84 -2.64
N LYS A 15 11.94 -8.86 -1.99
CA LYS A 15 11.31 -8.73 -0.66
C LYS A 15 12.16 -9.47 0.36
N THR A 16 12.56 -8.77 1.43
CA THR A 16 13.28 -9.34 2.57
C THR A 16 12.56 -8.92 3.83
N GLY A 17 12.53 -9.80 4.84
CA GLY A 17 11.84 -9.48 6.07
C GLY A 17 11.99 -10.54 7.13
N VAL A 18 11.40 -10.27 8.28
CA VAL A 18 11.31 -11.17 9.42
C VAL A 18 9.86 -11.26 9.85
N GLU A 19 9.39 -12.47 10.04
CA GLU A 19 8.09 -12.77 10.60
C GLU A 19 8.27 -13.54 11.91
N PHE A 20 7.43 -13.26 12.88
CA PHE A 20 7.42 -13.99 14.14
C PHE A 20 5.99 -14.24 14.61
N GLN A 21 5.82 -15.33 15.33
CA GLN A 21 4.58 -15.67 16.03
C GLN A 21 4.91 -16.29 17.35
N PHE A 22 4.26 -15.79 18.38
CA PHE A 22 4.29 -16.34 19.73
C PHE A 22 2.87 -16.70 20.14
N SER A 23 2.67 -17.90 20.72
CA SER A 23 1.39 -18.33 21.29
C SER A 23 1.62 -18.88 22.67
N SER A 24 0.97 -18.33 23.67
CA SER A 24 1.01 -18.87 25.03
C SER A 24 0.20 -20.15 25.14
N LYS A 25 0.50 -20.98 26.14
CA LYS A 25 -0.49 -21.92 26.67
C LYS A 25 -1.64 -21.10 27.27
N ARG A 26 -2.79 -21.74 27.42
CA ARG A 26 -3.92 -21.10 28.11
C ARG A 26 -3.53 -20.77 29.55
N ILE A 27 -3.72 -19.54 29.95
CA ILE A 27 -3.48 -19.05 31.32
C ILE A 27 -4.69 -19.40 32.14
N PRO A 28 -4.62 -20.35 33.13
CA PRO A 28 -5.80 -20.85 33.83
C PRO A 28 -6.58 -19.76 34.55
N ALA A 29 -5.88 -18.83 35.22
CA ALA A 29 -6.52 -17.77 36.02
C ALA A 29 -7.37 -16.83 35.17
N LEU A 30 -7.01 -16.61 33.90
CA LEU A 30 -7.75 -15.73 32.96
C LEU A 30 -8.59 -16.52 31.96
N ALA A 31 -8.45 -17.85 31.95
CA ALA A 31 -9.01 -18.71 30.91
C ALA A 31 -8.68 -18.25 29.48
N THR A 32 -7.53 -17.58 29.28
CA THR A 32 -7.16 -16.84 28.06
C THR A 32 -5.88 -17.41 27.44
N ARG A 33 -5.85 -17.49 26.13
CA ARG A 33 -4.65 -17.69 25.31
C ARG A 33 -4.27 -16.36 24.70
N ILE A 34 -2.98 -16.07 24.70
CA ILE A 34 -2.42 -14.87 24.07
C ILE A 34 -1.63 -15.31 22.85
N THR A 35 -1.91 -14.71 21.70
CA THR A 35 -1.14 -14.89 20.48
C THR A 35 -0.66 -13.52 20.01
N ILE A 36 0.64 -13.43 19.75
CA ILE A 36 1.27 -12.22 19.20
C ILE A 36 1.98 -12.63 17.91
N SER A 37 1.67 -11.96 16.83
CA SER A 37 2.37 -12.12 15.57
C SER A 37 2.82 -10.78 15.03
N GLY A 38 3.87 -10.78 14.24
CA GLY A 38 4.37 -9.57 13.63
C GLY A 38 5.22 -9.86 12.42
N ALA A 39 5.32 -8.86 11.54
CA ALA A 39 6.07 -8.95 10.32
C ALA A 39 6.73 -7.61 9.99
N TYR A 40 8.01 -7.65 9.73
CA TYR A 40 8.77 -6.55 9.15
C TYR A 40 9.19 -6.93 7.74
N PHE A 41 8.89 -6.07 6.77
CA PHE A 41 9.30 -6.27 5.38
C PHE A 41 10.00 -5.03 4.82
N ARG A 42 11.03 -5.32 4.02
CA ARG A 42 11.65 -4.36 3.10
C ARG A 42 11.48 -4.88 1.69
N THR A 43 10.74 -4.14 0.88
CA THR A 43 10.52 -4.44 -0.53
C THR A 43 11.29 -3.42 -1.36
N VAL A 44 12.11 -3.91 -2.29
CA VAL A 44 12.79 -3.11 -3.29
C VAL A 44 12.20 -3.50 -4.64
N TYR A 45 11.58 -2.56 -5.28
CA TYR A 45 11.10 -2.68 -6.65
C TYR A 45 11.96 -1.80 -7.53
N SER A 46 12.37 -2.31 -8.67
CA SER A 46 13.07 -1.53 -9.68
C SER A 46 12.62 -1.96 -11.08
N ASN A 47 12.48 -0.98 -11.95
CA ASN A 47 12.27 -1.17 -13.38
C ASN A 47 13.24 -0.23 -14.10
N SER A 48 14.16 -0.82 -14.85
CA SER A 48 15.19 -0.09 -15.59
C SER A 48 14.90 -0.02 -17.11
N GLN A 49 13.71 -0.45 -17.52
CA GLN A 49 13.34 -0.36 -18.93
C GLN A 49 12.86 1.03 -19.28
N GLY A 50 13.36 1.54 -20.41
CA GLY A 50 12.84 2.75 -20.99
C GLY A 50 11.41 2.58 -21.53
N TYR A 51 10.75 3.69 -21.74
CA TYR A 51 9.39 3.73 -22.22
C TYR A 51 9.16 4.91 -23.17
N TYR A 52 8.21 4.74 -24.08
CA TYR A 52 7.75 5.79 -24.96
C TYR A 52 6.54 6.48 -24.36
N GLU A 53 6.54 7.80 -24.40
CA GLU A 53 5.38 8.57 -23.98
C GLU A 53 5.20 9.83 -24.80
N SER A 54 3.97 10.08 -25.24
CA SER A 54 3.61 11.29 -25.98
C SER A 54 3.21 12.40 -25.02
N SER A 55 3.45 13.65 -25.40
CA SER A 55 2.90 14.79 -24.67
C SER A 55 1.37 14.76 -24.67
N THR A 56 0.79 15.05 -23.50
CA THR A 56 -0.66 15.24 -23.35
C THR A 56 -1.12 16.64 -23.76
N LYS A 57 -0.19 17.53 -24.07
CA LYS A 57 -0.47 18.93 -24.42
C LYS A 57 -1.19 19.02 -25.75
N ILE A 58 -2.21 19.84 -25.78
CA ILE A 58 -3.00 20.18 -26.96
C ILE A 58 -2.67 21.63 -27.35
N ILE A 59 -2.22 21.85 -28.57
CA ILE A 59 -1.98 23.17 -29.14
C ILE A 59 -2.81 23.27 -30.44
N ASN A 60 -3.58 24.34 -30.59
CA ASN A 60 -4.46 24.56 -31.75
C ASN A 60 -5.40 23.37 -32.04
N ASN A 61 -6.03 22.83 -30.98
CA ASN A 61 -6.92 21.66 -31.03
C ASN A 61 -6.29 20.36 -31.54
N ARG A 62 -4.96 20.27 -31.58
CA ARG A 62 -4.23 19.06 -32.01
C ARG A 62 -3.27 18.63 -30.92
N ARG A 63 -3.18 17.33 -30.70
CA ARG A 63 -2.11 16.75 -29.88
C ARG A 63 -0.78 16.91 -30.60
N LEU A 64 0.27 17.16 -29.86
CA LEU A 64 1.61 17.23 -30.42
C LEU A 64 2.00 15.86 -31.00
N PRO A 65 2.53 15.81 -32.22
CA PRO A 65 2.85 14.57 -32.93
C PRO A 65 4.21 13.98 -32.53
N TYR A 66 4.71 14.32 -31.35
CA TYR A 66 6.02 13.90 -30.86
C TYR A 66 5.89 12.90 -29.73
N VAL A 67 6.78 11.91 -29.70
CA VAL A 67 6.89 10.88 -28.66
C VAL A 67 8.31 10.88 -28.12
N GLY A 68 8.44 11.07 -26.81
CA GLY A 68 9.73 10.99 -26.13
C GLY A 68 10.03 9.56 -25.68
N TRP A 69 11.32 9.20 -25.74
CA TRP A 69 11.86 7.99 -25.11
C TRP A 69 12.55 8.36 -23.82
N TYR A 70 12.14 7.73 -22.73
CA TYR A 70 12.65 7.99 -21.38
C TYR A 70 13.29 6.72 -20.81
N THR A 71 14.46 6.90 -20.21
CA THR A 71 15.20 5.84 -19.51
C THR A 71 15.17 6.03 -17.99
N ASP A 72 14.34 6.96 -17.51
CA ASP A 72 14.19 7.19 -16.08
C ASP A 72 13.86 5.89 -15.35
N PRO A 73 14.58 5.57 -14.27
CA PRO A 73 14.27 4.41 -13.46
C PRO A 73 12.88 4.55 -12.85
N ASP A 74 12.15 3.45 -12.79
CA ASP A 74 10.88 3.37 -12.07
C ASP A 74 11.01 2.37 -10.93
N GLY A 75 11.32 2.88 -9.76
CA GLY A 75 11.59 2.05 -8.60
C GLY A 75 11.15 2.69 -7.28
N TYR A 76 11.01 1.85 -6.27
CA TYR A 76 10.75 2.29 -4.91
C TYR A 76 11.32 1.31 -3.88
N ILE A 77 11.58 1.83 -2.69
CA ILE A 77 11.88 1.06 -1.50
C ILE A 77 10.74 1.26 -0.52
N ARG A 78 10.07 0.18 -0.16
CA ARG A 78 9.01 0.18 0.86
C ARG A 78 9.45 -0.62 2.08
N LYS A 79 9.24 -0.05 3.26
CA LYS A 79 9.45 -0.70 4.56
C LYS A 79 8.16 -0.65 5.34
N SER A 80 7.78 -1.76 5.96
CA SER A 80 6.59 -1.81 6.82
C SER A 80 6.81 -2.73 8.01
N PHE A 81 6.24 -2.36 9.14
CA PHE A 81 6.19 -3.18 10.34
C PHE A 81 4.78 -3.19 10.90
N ASN A 82 4.23 -4.39 11.06
CA ASN A 82 2.92 -4.61 11.64
C ASN A 82 2.98 -5.68 12.72
N THR A 83 2.05 -5.62 13.66
CA THR A 83 1.82 -6.66 14.66
C THR A 83 0.34 -6.89 14.86
N ASN A 84 0.00 -8.11 15.26
CA ASN A 84 -1.34 -8.48 15.65
C ASN A 84 -1.29 -9.15 17.03
N PHE A 85 -2.06 -8.63 17.96
CA PHE A 85 -2.26 -9.18 19.29
C PHE A 85 -3.64 -9.80 19.34
N MET A 86 -3.74 -11.04 19.81
CA MET A 86 -5.00 -11.75 19.94
C MET A 86 -5.11 -12.35 21.33
N PHE A 87 -6.25 -12.13 21.97
CA PHE A 87 -6.61 -12.61 23.30
C PHE A 87 -7.87 -13.44 23.15
N ASP A 88 -7.73 -14.78 23.27
CA ASP A 88 -8.82 -15.72 23.16
C ASP A 88 -9.17 -16.27 24.54
N THR A 89 -10.26 -15.81 25.10
CA THR A 89 -10.81 -16.24 26.38
C THR A 89 -11.99 -17.18 26.16
N HIS A 90 -11.99 -18.33 26.81
CA HIS A 90 -13.10 -19.25 26.76
C HIS A 90 -13.54 -19.65 28.18
N ILE A 91 -14.78 -19.44 28.49
CA ILE A 91 -15.40 -19.74 29.79
C ILE A 91 -16.30 -20.98 29.63
N PRO A 92 -15.80 -22.18 29.94
CA PRO A 92 -16.53 -23.44 29.66
C PRO A 92 -17.91 -23.50 30.32
N ASN A 93 -18.00 -23.12 31.60
CA ASN A 93 -19.24 -23.16 32.36
C ASN A 93 -20.38 -22.33 31.75
N LEU A 94 -20.01 -21.25 31.06
CA LEU A 94 -20.96 -20.38 30.38
C LEU A 94 -21.05 -20.66 28.88
N LYS A 95 -20.22 -21.57 28.35
CA LYS A 95 -20.09 -21.83 26.91
C LYS A 95 -19.91 -20.55 26.09
N LEU A 96 -19.15 -19.63 26.68
CA LEU A 96 -18.83 -18.33 26.10
C LEU A 96 -17.38 -18.25 25.66
N GLY A 97 -17.15 -17.67 24.49
CA GLY A 97 -15.84 -17.32 24.00
C GLY A 97 -15.76 -15.80 23.68
N PHE A 98 -14.64 -15.20 24.04
CA PHE A 98 -14.31 -13.81 23.71
C PHE A 98 -13.00 -13.82 22.97
N SER A 99 -12.96 -13.20 21.81
CA SER A 99 -11.74 -12.97 21.05
C SER A 99 -11.57 -11.48 20.84
N LEU A 100 -10.56 -10.90 21.46
CA LEU A 100 -10.15 -9.51 21.28
C LEU A 100 -8.88 -9.50 20.44
N SER A 101 -8.87 -8.75 19.35
CA SER A 101 -7.65 -8.54 18.59
C SER A 101 -7.32 -7.07 18.42
N ALA A 102 -6.02 -6.76 18.45
CA ALA A 102 -5.48 -5.44 18.16
C ALA A 102 -4.50 -5.56 16.97
N GLN A 103 -4.88 -4.96 15.85
CA GLN A 103 -4.07 -4.92 14.64
C GLN A 103 -3.34 -3.58 14.60
N CYS A 104 -2.02 -3.62 14.70
CA CYS A 104 -1.17 -2.44 14.75
C CYS A 104 -0.31 -2.36 13.48
N LEU A 105 -0.38 -1.23 12.81
CA LEU A 105 0.62 -0.80 11.83
C LEU A 105 1.51 0.23 12.53
N TRP A 106 2.78 -0.12 12.73
CA TRP A 106 3.74 0.76 13.42
C TRP A 106 4.30 1.81 12.48
N PHE A 107 4.59 1.40 11.27
CA PHE A 107 4.99 2.31 10.19
C PHE A 107 4.88 1.60 8.82
N SER A 108 4.68 2.41 7.78
CA SER A 108 4.86 2.02 6.39
C SER A 108 5.50 3.19 5.65
N ASN A 109 6.75 3.04 5.25
CA ASN A 109 7.52 4.06 4.56
C ASN A 109 7.76 3.64 3.11
N GLN A 110 7.60 4.57 2.19
CA GLN A 110 7.95 4.36 0.79
C GLN A 110 8.81 5.54 0.30
N GLN A 111 9.90 5.21 -0.35
CA GLN A 111 10.78 6.16 -1.04
C GLN A 111 10.84 5.76 -2.50
N THR A 112 10.54 6.69 -3.40
CA THR A 112 10.58 6.48 -4.85
C THR A 112 11.95 6.89 -5.39
N GLU A 113 12.43 6.24 -6.46
CA GLU A 113 13.65 6.63 -7.14
C GLU A 113 13.48 7.97 -7.88
N TRP A 114 14.58 8.70 -7.99
CA TRP A 114 14.64 9.97 -8.73
C TRP A 114 14.36 9.76 -10.22
N LYS A 115 13.62 10.69 -10.80
CA LYS A 115 13.33 10.76 -12.23
C LYS A 115 13.69 12.13 -12.77
N SER A 116 14.40 12.17 -13.87
CA SER A 116 14.77 13.43 -14.54
C SER A 116 13.59 14.04 -15.30
N GLY A 117 12.76 13.18 -15.85
CA GLY A 117 11.67 13.56 -16.73
C GLY A 117 12.12 14.08 -18.09
N ILE A 118 13.40 13.95 -18.41
CA ILE A 118 13.99 14.39 -19.68
C ILE A 118 14.08 13.18 -20.59
N PRO A 119 13.52 13.23 -21.82
CA PRO A 119 13.69 12.15 -22.76
C PRO A 119 15.12 12.13 -23.32
N GLU A 120 15.66 10.97 -23.65
CA GLU A 120 16.96 10.86 -24.35
C GLU A 120 16.83 11.26 -25.80
N TYR A 121 15.76 10.86 -26.46
CA TYR A 121 15.45 11.23 -27.82
C TYR A 121 13.92 11.32 -28.01
N TYR A 122 13.51 11.88 -29.12
CA TYR A 122 12.11 11.95 -29.51
C TYR A 122 11.92 11.47 -30.95
N ILE A 123 10.69 11.03 -31.22
CA ILE A 123 10.26 10.56 -32.55
C ILE A 123 9.20 11.52 -33.07
N ASP A 124 9.33 11.93 -34.35
CA ASP A 124 8.37 12.77 -35.02
C ASP A 124 7.18 11.99 -35.61
N SER A 125 6.26 12.68 -36.28
CA SER A 125 5.09 12.07 -36.95
C SER A 125 5.44 11.17 -38.15
N GLN A 126 6.64 11.28 -38.66
CA GLN A 126 7.15 10.49 -39.80
C GLN A 126 7.91 9.25 -39.33
N GLY A 127 8.17 9.14 -38.01
CA GLY A 127 8.91 8.03 -37.41
C GLY A 127 10.42 8.28 -37.34
N ASN A 128 10.90 9.48 -37.65
CA ASN A 128 12.32 9.82 -37.53
C ASN A 128 12.66 10.09 -36.05
N SER A 129 13.83 9.63 -35.62
CA SER A 129 14.33 9.77 -34.25
C SER A 129 15.41 10.87 -34.19
N TYR A 130 15.30 11.74 -33.19
CA TYR A 130 16.21 12.85 -32.95
C TYR A 130 16.61 12.92 -31.48
N PRO A 131 17.87 13.21 -31.15
CA PRO A 131 18.29 13.39 -29.77
C PRO A 131 17.57 14.60 -29.15
N TYR A 132 17.20 14.47 -27.88
CA TYR A 132 16.59 15.56 -27.12
C TYR A 132 17.70 16.39 -26.48
N THR A 133 17.87 17.65 -26.92
CA THR A 133 18.93 18.56 -26.48
C THR A 133 18.35 19.69 -25.63
N GLU A 134 19.25 20.53 -25.09
CA GLU A 134 18.85 21.76 -24.40
C GLU A 134 18.03 22.68 -25.33
N GLU A 135 18.41 22.76 -26.60
CA GLU A 135 17.67 23.52 -27.62
C GLU A 135 16.27 22.97 -27.84
N SER A 136 16.13 21.62 -27.84
CA SER A 136 14.81 20.96 -27.90
C SER A 136 13.95 21.35 -26.72
N SER A 137 14.53 21.54 -25.53
CA SER A 137 13.79 21.92 -24.32
C SER A 137 13.25 23.36 -24.39
N GLN A 138 13.79 24.20 -25.27
CA GLN A 138 13.34 25.59 -25.50
C GLN A 138 12.39 25.71 -26.69
N ASP A 139 12.28 24.68 -27.51
CA ASP A 139 11.38 24.68 -28.67
C ASP A 139 9.90 24.72 -28.19
N MET A 140 9.08 25.47 -28.92
CA MET A 140 7.68 25.73 -28.60
C MET A 140 6.83 24.45 -28.44
N TYR A 141 7.19 23.39 -29.17
CA TYR A 141 6.44 22.11 -29.16
C TYR A 141 7.15 21.04 -28.34
N LEU A 142 8.49 20.93 -28.48
CA LEU A 142 9.27 19.86 -27.85
C LEU A 142 9.44 20.06 -26.34
N GLN A 143 9.39 21.30 -25.84
CA GLN A 143 9.42 21.58 -24.39
C GLN A 143 8.39 20.79 -23.60
N TRP A 144 7.27 20.42 -24.21
CA TRP A 144 6.20 19.68 -23.57
C TRP A 144 6.46 18.17 -23.45
N LEU A 145 7.57 17.69 -24.00
CA LEU A 145 8.06 16.35 -23.73
C LEU A 145 8.82 16.27 -22.40
N LYS A 146 9.42 17.37 -21.95
CA LYS A 146 10.04 17.42 -20.63
C LYS A 146 8.95 17.32 -19.55
N LYS A 147 9.04 16.28 -18.72
CA LYS A 147 8.13 16.07 -17.58
C LYS A 147 8.63 16.87 -16.39
N SER A 148 7.74 17.59 -15.75
CA SER A 148 8.04 18.27 -14.51
C SER A 148 7.61 17.37 -13.36
N TYR A 149 8.56 16.87 -12.60
CA TYR A 149 8.30 16.16 -11.35
C TYR A 149 8.57 17.10 -10.18
N ASN A 150 7.72 17.00 -9.16
CA ASN A 150 8.00 17.65 -7.90
C ASN A 150 9.11 16.86 -7.19
N GLU A 151 10.28 17.45 -7.01
CA GLU A 151 11.43 16.83 -6.33
C GLU A 151 11.06 16.28 -4.94
N ALA A 152 10.15 16.94 -4.25
CA ALA A 152 9.63 16.48 -2.98
C ALA A 152 8.92 15.11 -3.05
N LEU A 153 8.47 14.66 -4.23
CA LEU A 153 7.87 13.34 -4.39
C LEU A 153 8.90 12.22 -4.33
N PHE A 154 10.12 12.46 -4.79
CA PHE A 154 11.17 11.43 -4.84
C PHE A 154 11.87 11.26 -3.51
N ASP A 155 12.07 12.32 -2.78
CA ASP A 155 12.57 12.27 -1.41
C ASP A 155 11.44 12.02 -0.39
N ARG A 156 10.22 11.94 -0.87
CA ARG A 156 9.05 11.76 -0.03
C ARG A 156 9.04 10.36 0.56
N ARG A 157 9.42 10.28 1.81
CA ARG A 157 9.12 9.13 2.66
C ARG A 157 7.66 9.23 3.07
N ILE A 158 6.79 8.52 2.37
CA ILE A 158 5.42 8.37 2.82
C ILE A 158 5.49 7.50 4.06
N SER A 159 5.37 8.14 5.21
CA SER A 159 5.30 7.45 6.48
C SER A 159 3.84 7.45 6.90
N GLU A 160 3.21 6.29 6.90
CA GLU A 160 2.00 6.13 7.67
C GLU A 160 2.39 6.13 9.14
N ALA A 161 1.78 7.00 9.90
CA ALA A 161 1.89 6.99 11.34
C ALA A 161 1.28 5.70 11.89
N PHE A 162 1.64 5.41 13.12
CA PHE A 162 1.02 4.36 13.92
C PHE A 162 -0.49 4.37 13.77
N ASN A 163 -1.05 3.22 13.40
CA ASN A 163 -2.48 3.01 13.48
C ASN A 163 -2.80 1.69 14.20
N VAL A 164 -3.90 1.69 14.93
CA VAL A 164 -4.38 0.50 15.63
C VAL A 164 -5.89 0.35 15.50
N ASN A 165 -6.31 -0.87 15.21
CA ASN A 165 -7.71 -1.26 15.16
C ASN A 165 -7.96 -2.39 16.14
N PHE A 166 -8.93 -2.19 17.03
CA PHE A 166 -9.41 -3.23 17.95
C PHE A 166 -10.66 -3.88 17.40
N ASN A 167 -10.68 -5.21 17.41
CA ASN A 167 -11.83 -5.99 16.98
C ASN A 167 -12.25 -6.93 18.13
N LEU A 168 -13.54 -7.12 18.30
CA LEU A 168 -14.11 -7.99 19.32
C LEU A 168 -15.04 -9.00 18.66
N LYS A 169 -14.89 -10.28 19.02
CA LYS A 169 -15.83 -11.36 18.68
C LYS A 169 -16.27 -12.05 19.95
N VAL A 170 -17.56 -12.21 20.12
CA VAL A 170 -18.17 -12.96 21.23
C VAL A 170 -18.91 -14.15 20.65
N THR A 171 -18.59 -15.34 21.13
CA THR A 171 -19.23 -16.60 20.70
C THR A 171 -20.00 -17.23 21.83
N LYS A 172 -21.17 -17.75 21.54
CA LYS A 172 -22.01 -18.49 22.49
C LYS A 172 -22.47 -19.80 21.89
N GLN A 173 -22.21 -20.90 22.58
CA GLN A 173 -22.76 -22.19 22.23
C GLN A 173 -24.11 -22.35 22.88
N LEU A 174 -25.12 -22.68 22.08
CA LEU A 174 -26.50 -22.84 22.48
C LEU A 174 -26.98 -24.26 22.14
N TYR A 175 -28.07 -24.66 22.75
CA TYR A 175 -28.79 -25.91 22.49
C TYR A 175 -27.88 -27.14 22.35
N ARG A 176 -27.27 -27.56 23.48
CA ARG A 176 -26.39 -28.74 23.55
C ARG A 176 -25.28 -28.75 22.51
N ASP A 177 -24.69 -27.58 22.27
CA ASP A 177 -23.59 -27.33 21.32
C ASP A 177 -23.95 -27.49 19.82
N ARG A 178 -25.24 -27.58 19.49
CA ARG A 178 -25.73 -27.68 18.12
C ARG A 178 -25.79 -26.30 17.40
N ILE A 179 -25.86 -25.22 18.17
CA ILE A 179 -25.96 -23.87 17.63
C ILE A 179 -24.79 -23.03 18.17
N ASN A 180 -24.01 -22.46 17.27
CA ASN A 180 -22.98 -21.50 17.60
C ASN A 180 -23.41 -20.13 17.10
N LEU A 181 -23.66 -19.22 18.03
CA LEU A 181 -23.91 -17.81 17.74
C LEU A 181 -22.62 -17.02 17.96
N ALA A 182 -22.19 -16.25 16.96
CA ALA A 182 -21.09 -15.32 17.09
C ALA A 182 -21.56 -13.90 16.74
N LEU A 183 -21.26 -12.96 17.62
CA LEU A 183 -21.43 -11.53 17.38
C LEU A 183 -20.03 -10.93 17.28
N PHE A 184 -19.80 -10.07 16.29
CA PHE A 184 -18.51 -9.42 16.14
C PHE A 184 -18.64 -7.93 15.81
N VAL A 185 -17.66 -7.20 16.29
CA VAL A 185 -17.47 -5.80 16.00
C VAL A 185 -16.05 -5.64 15.49
N ASN A 186 -15.91 -5.29 14.24
CA ASN A 186 -14.64 -4.90 13.68
C ASN A 186 -14.45 -3.39 13.85
N ARG A 187 -13.23 -2.97 14.18
CA ARG A 187 -12.90 -1.58 14.46
C ARG A 187 -13.73 -0.97 15.58
N LEU A 188 -13.93 -1.75 16.65
CA LEU A 188 -14.59 -1.27 17.87
C LEU A 188 -13.97 0.03 18.36
N ILE A 189 -12.63 0.10 18.32
CA ILE A 189 -11.84 1.30 18.55
C ILE A 189 -10.80 1.38 17.43
N SER A 190 -10.72 2.52 16.76
CA SER A 190 -9.71 2.81 15.75
C SER A 190 -8.94 4.06 16.15
N CYS A 191 -7.62 3.96 16.23
CA CYS A 191 -6.75 5.09 16.46
C CYS A 191 -5.85 5.28 15.25
N HIS A 192 -6.06 6.38 14.54
CA HIS A 192 -5.34 6.77 13.31
C HIS A 192 -4.88 8.22 13.47
N PRO A 193 -3.79 8.48 14.21
CA PRO A 193 -3.34 9.83 14.45
C PRO A 193 -2.86 10.49 13.16
N ASP A 194 -3.15 11.77 12.99
CA ASP A 194 -2.58 12.58 11.93
C ASP A 194 -1.05 12.55 12.01
N TYR A 195 -0.39 12.59 10.88
CA TYR A 195 1.07 12.65 10.84
C TYR A 195 1.56 13.69 9.83
N THR A 196 2.82 14.05 9.93
CA THR A 196 3.47 14.97 9.00
C THR A 196 4.48 14.22 8.14
N SER A 197 4.37 14.36 6.83
CA SER A 197 5.31 13.82 5.87
C SER A 197 5.82 14.95 4.97
N ASN A 198 7.14 15.16 4.95
CA ASN A 198 7.79 16.23 4.18
C ASN A 198 7.15 17.62 4.39
N GLY A 199 6.86 17.97 5.64
CA GLY A 199 6.23 19.25 5.99
C GLY A 199 4.72 19.34 5.69
N VAL A 200 4.13 18.31 5.07
CA VAL A 200 2.70 18.28 4.77
C VAL A 200 1.98 17.46 5.84
N LYS A 201 0.97 18.06 6.46
CA LYS A 201 0.11 17.37 7.42
C LYS A 201 -0.83 16.42 6.65
N VAL A 202 -0.77 15.13 6.97
CA VAL A 202 -1.65 14.09 6.44
C VAL A 202 -2.68 13.74 7.51
N ARG A 203 -3.95 13.95 7.19
CA ARG A 203 -5.05 13.51 8.03
C ARG A 203 -5.40 12.07 7.72
N GLN A 204 -5.50 11.25 8.77
CA GLN A 204 -6.02 9.90 8.66
C GLN A 204 -7.51 9.90 9.05
N ILE A 205 -8.35 9.40 8.14
CA ILE A 205 -9.79 9.25 8.42
C ILE A 205 -9.99 7.87 8.99
N GLY A 206 -10.43 7.81 10.24
CA GLY A 206 -10.83 6.56 10.88
C GLY A 206 -12.04 5.96 10.16
N GLN A 207 -12.04 4.65 10.00
CA GLN A 207 -13.17 3.93 9.43
C GLN A 207 -14.19 3.59 10.52
N SER A 208 -15.48 3.65 10.19
CA SER A 208 -16.57 3.34 11.12
C SER A 208 -16.52 1.89 11.59
N PRO A 209 -17.01 1.60 12.82
CA PRO A 209 -17.20 0.25 13.29
C PRO A 209 -18.14 -0.55 12.37
N TYR A 210 -17.83 -1.80 12.18
CA TYR A 210 -18.64 -2.75 11.44
C TYR A 210 -19.11 -3.88 12.37
N PHE A 211 -20.41 -4.11 12.39
CA PHE A 211 -21.06 -5.13 13.22
C PHE A 211 -21.54 -6.28 12.35
N GLY A 212 -21.43 -7.49 12.86
CA GLY A 212 -21.94 -8.65 12.19
C GLY A 212 -22.31 -9.76 13.15
N MET A 213 -23.08 -10.74 12.63
CA MET A 213 -23.53 -11.91 13.33
C MET A 213 -23.33 -13.15 12.45
N GLU A 214 -22.83 -14.21 13.03
CA GLU A 214 -22.73 -15.54 12.42
C GLU A 214 -23.57 -16.52 13.22
N LEU A 215 -24.33 -17.35 12.53
CA LEU A 215 -25.11 -18.44 13.14
C LEU A 215 -24.75 -19.73 12.42
N ASN A 216 -24.13 -20.67 13.16
CA ASN A 216 -23.72 -21.96 12.64
C ASN A 216 -24.51 -23.08 13.32
N PHE A 217 -25.06 -24.00 12.52
CA PHE A 217 -25.77 -25.16 12.96
C PHE A 217 -24.92 -26.41 12.77
N ASN A 218 -24.68 -27.18 13.82
CA ASN A 218 -24.09 -28.51 13.78
C ASN A 218 -25.23 -29.54 13.74
N ILE A 219 -25.48 -30.10 12.60
CA ILE A 219 -26.56 -31.10 12.35
C ILE A 219 -26.08 -32.50 12.72
#